data_5bfb73aeddc08be94d7bb9c1f80b7aea
#
_entry.id   5bfb73aeddc08be94d7bb9c1f80b7aea
#
_cell.length_a   1.000
_cell.length_b   1.000
_cell.length_c   1.000
_cell.angle_alpha   90.00
_cell.angle_beta   90.00
_cell.angle_gamma   90.00
#
_symmetry.space_group_name_H-M   'P 1'
#
loop_
_entity.id
_entity.type
_entity.pdbx_description
1 polymer ?
#
loop_
_entity_poly.entity_id
_entity_poly.type
_entity_poly.pdbx_seq_one_letter_code
_entity_poly.pdbx_strand_id
1 'polypeptide(L)'
;VPLLLLTFLISCKGNSQNKETPNKAYPVSKTDAEWKEILSPLAYDVLRHAATERAFTGPLTYNKKTGVYVCAGCQTPLYESQYKYDSGSGWPSFDRGIEEHLEYDVDYKIGYPRSELKCNTCGGHLGHVFNDGPRNTTGKRHCINSAALAFIPTDEKK
;
A
#
# COMPACT_ATOMS: atom_id res chain seq x y z
N VAL A 1 -19.34 -70.08 -16.15
CA VAL A 1 -19.56 -69.11 -15.09
C VAL A 1 -18.65 -67.92 -15.35
N PRO A 2 -19.15 -66.69 -15.78
CA PRO A 2 -18.28 -65.55 -15.96
C PRO A 2 -18.08 -64.81 -14.65
N LEU A 3 -16.84 -64.56 -14.31
CA LEU A 3 -16.39 -63.81 -13.15
C LEU A 3 -16.47 -62.29 -13.48
N LEU A 4 -17.39 -61.58 -12.81
CA LEU A 4 -17.61 -60.17 -12.95
C LEU A 4 -16.57 -59.41 -12.12
N LEU A 5 -15.61 -58.75 -12.78
CA LEU A 5 -14.58 -57.92 -12.12
C LEU A 5 -15.16 -56.52 -11.85
N LEU A 6 -15.43 -56.22 -10.56
CA LEU A 6 -15.97 -54.93 -10.12
C LEU A 6 -14.78 -53.99 -9.86
N THR A 7 -14.51 -53.04 -10.76
CA THR A 7 -13.47 -52.01 -10.59
C THR A 7 -14.03 -50.85 -9.77
N PHE A 8 -13.55 -50.71 -8.53
CA PHE A 8 -13.80 -49.51 -7.69
C PHE A 8 -12.94 -48.37 -8.19
N LEU A 9 -13.58 -47.32 -8.75
CA LEU A 9 -12.93 -46.06 -9.03
C LEU A 9 -12.90 -45.22 -7.71
N ILE A 10 -11.73 -45.14 -7.10
CA ILE A 10 -11.46 -44.24 -5.97
C ILE A 10 -11.27 -42.85 -6.57
N SER A 11 -12.30 -42.00 -6.43
CA SER A 11 -12.23 -40.56 -6.76
C SER A 11 -11.47 -39.83 -5.63
N CYS A 12 -10.20 -39.54 -5.85
CA CYS A 12 -9.46 -38.63 -4.98
C CYS A 12 -9.98 -37.21 -5.18
N LYS A 13 -10.81 -36.72 -4.25
CA LYS A 13 -11.08 -35.29 -4.11
C LYS A 13 -9.81 -34.61 -3.62
N GLY A 14 -9.08 -33.99 -4.53
CA GLY A 14 -7.97 -33.09 -4.19
C GLY A 14 -8.51 -31.88 -3.42
N ASN A 15 -8.32 -31.87 -2.11
CA ASN A 15 -8.59 -30.71 -1.28
C ASN A 15 -7.46 -29.71 -1.53
N SER A 16 -7.71 -28.73 -2.41
CA SER A 16 -6.81 -27.60 -2.59
C SER A 16 -6.87 -26.77 -1.28
N GLN A 17 -5.92 -27.02 -0.41
CA GLN A 17 -5.70 -26.15 0.75
C GLN A 17 -5.13 -24.84 0.22
N ASN A 18 -6.01 -23.82 0.04
CA ASN A 18 -5.57 -22.46 0.03
C ASN A 18 -4.81 -22.23 1.36
N LYS A 19 -3.49 -22.09 1.28
CA LYS A 19 -2.70 -21.52 2.37
C LYS A 19 -3.12 -20.06 2.48
N GLU A 20 -4.14 -19.79 3.30
CA GLU A 20 -4.38 -18.45 3.81
C GLU A 20 -3.13 -18.07 4.60
N THR A 21 -2.38 -17.12 4.11
CA THR A 21 -1.38 -16.39 4.90
C THR A 21 -2.11 -15.86 6.14
N PRO A 22 -1.56 -16.07 7.36
CA PRO A 22 -2.23 -15.63 8.58
C PRO A 22 -2.56 -14.14 8.44
N ASN A 23 -3.85 -13.83 8.54
CA ASN A 23 -4.37 -12.48 8.37
C ASN A 23 -3.77 -11.63 9.50
N LYS A 24 -2.77 -10.79 9.17
CA LYS A 24 -2.13 -9.90 10.14
C LYS A 24 -3.20 -8.96 10.71
N ALA A 25 -3.38 -8.99 12.03
CA ALA A 25 -4.26 -8.05 12.71
C ALA A 25 -3.57 -6.67 12.78
N TYR A 26 -4.22 -5.65 12.25
CA TYR A 26 -3.74 -4.27 12.35
C TYR A 26 -4.37 -3.56 13.55
N PRO A 27 -3.63 -2.65 14.22
CA PRO A 27 -4.15 -1.86 15.34
C PRO A 27 -5.45 -1.11 15.02
N VAL A 28 -5.57 -0.58 13.81
CA VAL A 28 -6.79 0.05 13.32
C VAL A 28 -7.42 -0.86 12.26
N SER A 29 -8.56 -1.45 12.62
CA SER A 29 -9.37 -2.29 11.74
C SER A 29 -10.79 -1.74 11.68
N LYS A 30 -11.37 -1.69 10.49
CA LYS A 30 -12.74 -1.25 10.22
C LYS A 30 -13.39 -2.20 9.21
N THR A 31 -14.69 -2.27 9.22
CA THR A 31 -15.47 -2.94 8.18
C THR A 31 -15.34 -2.19 6.85
N ASP A 32 -15.64 -2.89 5.77
CA ASP A 32 -15.63 -2.30 4.43
C ASP A 32 -16.57 -1.09 4.31
N ALA A 33 -17.74 -1.16 4.94
CA ALA A 33 -18.71 -0.07 4.97
C ALA A 33 -18.15 1.18 5.70
N GLU A 34 -17.51 0.98 6.86
CA GLU A 34 -16.90 2.08 7.62
C GLU A 34 -15.74 2.73 6.87
N TRP A 35 -14.94 1.96 6.12
CA TRP A 35 -13.89 2.53 5.27
C TRP A 35 -14.49 3.38 4.14
N LYS A 36 -15.56 2.94 3.50
CA LYS A 36 -16.26 3.69 2.44
C LYS A 36 -16.90 4.98 2.95
N GLU A 37 -17.32 5.00 4.20
CA GLU A 37 -17.93 6.18 4.81
C GLU A 37 -16.91 7.32 5.04
N ILE A 38 -15.67 6.98 5.44
CA ILE A 38 -14.66 7.98 5.80
C ILE A 38 -13.68 8.33 4.68
N LEU A 39 -13.59 7.51 3.63
CA LEU A 39 -12.66 7.69 2.52
C LEU A 39 -13.39 8.19 1.27
N SER A 40 -12.72 9.04 0.48
CA SER A 40 -13.18 9.28 -0.88
C SER A 40 -13.13 7.99 -1.71
N PRO A 41 -13.93 7.85 -2.78
CA PRO A 41 -13.90 6.63 -3.61
C PRO A 41 -12.50 6.25 -4.08
N LEU A 42 -11.68 7.23 -4.53
CA LEU A 42 -10.31 6.98 -4.96
C LEU A 42 -9.41 6.55 -3.81
N ALA A 43 -9.51 7.21 -2.64
CA ALA A 43 -8.71 6.82 -1.47
C ALA A 43 -9.08 5.42 -0.97
N TYR A 44 -10.36 5.07 -1.03
CA TYR A 44 -10.84 3.74 -0.71
C TYR A 44 -10.25 2.69 -1.66
N ASP A 45 -10.33 2.92 -2.98
CA ASP A 45 -9.77 1.99 -3.97
C ASP A 45 -8.26 1.82 -3.82
N VAL A 46 -7.53 2.90 -3.56
CA VAL A 46 -6.09 2.86 -3.32
C VAL A 46 -5.77 2.10 -2.03
N LEU A 47 -6.30 2.54 -0.89
CA LEU A 47 -5.94 2.00 0.43
C LEU A 47 -6.45 0.56 0.65
N ARG A 48 -7.61 0.19 0.10
CA ARG A 48 -8.25 -1.09 0.41
C ARG A 48 -8.20 -2.12 -0.72
N HIS A 49 -8.06 -1.67 -1.98
CA HIS A 49 -7.96 -2.54 -3.16
C HIS A 49 -6.61 -2.44 -3.87
N ALA A 50 -5.64 -1.71 -3.28
CA ALA A 50 -4.31 -1.50 -3.85
C ALA A 50 -4.38 -1.00 -5.31
N ALA A 51 -5.29 -0.07 -5.57
CA ALA A 51 -5.34 0.64 -6.84
C ALA A 51 -4.20 1.67 -6.93
N THR A 52 -3.93 2.15 -8.12
CA THR A 52 -2.98 3.23 -8.38
C THR A 52 -3.73 4.41 -9.00
N GLU A 53 -3.61 5.59 -8.41
CA GLU A 53 -4.15 6.82 -9.00
C GLU A 53 -3.43 7.17 -10.30
N ARG A 54 -4.07 7.93 -11.17
CA ARG A 54 -3.42 8.41 -12.41
C ARG A 54 -2.26 9.35 -12.09
N ALA A 55 -1.13 9.14 -12.74
CA ALA A 55 0.04 10.01 -12.61
C ALA A 55 -0.29 11.49 -12.89
N PHE A 56 0.34 12.40 -12.17
CA PHE A 56 0.22 13.86 -12.28
C PHE A 56 -1.15 14.44 -11.89
N THR A 57 -2.06 13.65 -11.31
CA THR A 57 -3.40 14.14 -10.93
C THR A 57 -3.55 14.35 -9.42
N GLY A 58 -2.67 13.78 -8.60
CA GLY A 58 -2.76 13.85 -7.16
C GLY A 58 -2.40 15.24 -6.61
N PRO A 59 -3.21 15.83 -5.71
CA PRO A 59 -2.98 17.18 -5.19
C PRO A 59 -1.69 17.32 -4.37
N LEU A 60 -1.18 16.24 -3.83
CA LEU A 60 0.05 16.26 -3.02
C LEU A 60 1.32 16.01 -3.82
N THR A 61 1.23 15.71 -5.12
CA THR A 61 2.39 15.46 -5.99
C THR A 61 3.38 16.62 -5.95
N TYR A 62 2.89 17.85 -6.11
CA TYR A 62 3.71 19.07 -6.13
C TYR A 62 3.65 19.89 -4.85
N ASN A 63 3.07 19.34 -3.75
CA ASN A 63 3.03 20.03 -2.47
C ASN A 63 4.46 20.22 -1.92
N LYS A 64 4.84 21.48 -1.64
CA LYS A 64 6.15 21.88 -1.10
C LYS A 64 6.05 22.51 0.30
N LYS A 65 4.87 22.48 0.91
CA LYS A 65 4.67 23.02 2.26
C LYS A 65 5.39 22.17 3.30
N THR A 66 5.86 22.80 4.36
CA THR A 66 6.43 22.10 5.52
C THR A 66 5.33 21.43 6.34
N GLY A 67 5.52 20.18 6.70
CA GLY A 67 4.52 19.42 7.44
C GLY A 67 4.74 17.91 7.39
N VAL A 68 3.71 17.18 7.78
CA VAL A 68 3.72 15.72 7.85
C VAL A 68 2.63 15.15 6.94
N TYR A 69 2.98 14.14 6.18
CA TYR A 69 2.05 13.33 5.40
C TYR A 69 1.61 12.15 6.25
N VAL A 70 0.31 12.03 6.45
CA VAL A 70 -0.31 10.98 7.27
C VAL A 70 -1.14 10.05 6.39
N CYS A 71 -1.40 8.84 6.86
CA CYS A 71 -2.32 7.91 6.19
C CYS A 71 -3.72 8.52 6.11
N ALA A 72 -4.31 8.58 4.91
CA ALA A 72 -5.65 9.11 4.73
C ALA A 72 -6.73 8.29 5.47
N GLY A 73 -6.46 7.01 5.75
CA GLY A 73 -7.41 6.13 6.44
C GLY A 73 -7.36 6.22 7.96
N CYS A 74 -6.17 6.22 8.56
CA CYS A 74 -6.01 6.11 10.02
C CYS A 74 -5.22 7.26 10.66
N GLN A 75 -4.81 8.26 9.89
CA GLN A 75 -4.06 9.45 10.32
C GLN A 75 -2.68 9.16 10.94
N THR A 76 -2.16 7.95 10.79
CA THR A 76 -0.79 7.62 11.22
C THR A 76 0.22 8.45 10.43
N PRO A 77 1.18 9.15 11.08
CA PRO A 77 2.27 9.85 10.39
C PRO A 77 3.12 8.86 9.59
N LEU A 78 3.39 9.17 8.33
CA LEU A 78 4.12 8.28 7.42
C LEU A 78 5.39 8.92 6.86
N TYR A 79 5.33 10.19 6.49
CA TYR A 79 6.44 10.91 5.86
C TYR A 79 6.52 12.35 6.35
N GLU A 80 7.73 12.83 6.54
CA GLU A 80 8.01 14.23 6.78
C GLU A 80 8.33 14.95 5.46
N SER A 81 7.87 16.20 5.33
CA SER A 81 8.02 16.98 4.09
C SER A 81 9.48 17.20 3.66
N GLN A 82 10.42 17.21 4.60
CA GLN A 82 11.85 17.39 4.33
C GLN A 82 12.45 16.25 3.48
N TYR A 83 11.84 15.06 3.48
CA TYR A 83 12.27 13.90 2.72
C TYR A 83 11.55 13.75 1.38
N LYS A 84 10.62 14.70 1.08
CA LYS A 84 9.91 14.72 -0.20
C LYS A 84 10.77 15.38 -1.27
N TYR A 85 10.76 14.81 -2.47
CA TYR A 85 11.41 15.39 -3.63
C TYR A 85 10.58 15.17 -4.90
N ASP A 86 10.88 15.93 -5.96
CA ASP A 86 10.28 15.74 -7.28
C ASP A 86 11.08 14.68 -8.05
N SER A 87 10.48 13.51 -8.21
CA SER A 87 11.08 12.41 -8.98
C SER A 87 10.73 12.43 -10.46
N GLY A 88 9.83 13.32 -10.90
CA GLY A 88 9.28 13.35 -12.25
C GLY A 88 8.32 12.21 -12.57
N SER A 89 8.03 11.30 -11.61
CA SER A 89 7.17 10.13 -11.84
C SER A 89 5.68 10.45 -11.90
N GLY A 90 5.26 11.61 -11.39
CA GLY A 90 3.86 12.03 -11.33
C GLY A 90 3.13 11.63 -10.04
N TRP A 91 3.83 11.08 -9.07
CA TRP A 91 3.34 10.75 -7.72
C TRP A 91 4.22 11.39 -6.65
N PRO A 92 3.67 11.66 -5.43
CA PRO A 92 4.46 12.03 -4.28
C PRO A 92 5.62 11.05 -4.06
N SER A 93 6.85 11.57 -4.00
CA SER A 93 8.05 10.75 -3.86
C SER A 93 8.87 11.19 -2.65
N PHE A 94 9.35 10.21 -1.88
CA PHE A 94 10.14 10.42 -0.68
C PHE A 94 11.37 9.52 -0.72
N ASP A 95 12.50 9.96 -0.16
CA ASP A 95 13.70 9.12 -0.07
C ASP A 95 13.68 8.19 1.15
N ARG A 96 12.83 8.47 2.13
CA ARG A 96 12.55 7.66 3.32
C ARG A 96 11.21 8.02 3.94
N GLY A 97 10.72 7.18 4.85
CA GLY A 97 9.55 7.44 5.69
C GLY A 97 9.84 7.19 7.16
N ILE A 98 8.80 7.22 7.98
CA ILE A 98 8.84 6.85 9.39
C ILE A 98 8.73 5.32 9.45
N GLU A 99 9.88 4.64 9.55
CA GLU A 99 10.01 3.20 9.30
C GLU A 99 9.09 2.34 10.19
N GLU A 100 8.88 2.70 11.46
CA GLU A 100 8.00 2.00 12.39
C GLU A 100 6.51 2.06 11.99
N HIS A 101 6.15 3.00 11.11
CA HIS A 101 4.79 3.18 10.63
C HIS A 101 4.57 2.58 9.23
N LEU A 102 5.62 2.07 8.61
CA LEU A 102 5.59 1.45 7.30
C LEU A 102 5.70 -0.07 7.39
N GLU A 103 5.01 -0.74 6.51
CA GLU A 103 5.12 -2.18 6.27
C GLU A 103 5.53 -2.44 4.84
N TYR A 104 6.49 -3.32 4.65
CA TYR A 104 6.99 -3.74 3.36
C TYR A 104 6.44 -5.12 3.02
N ASP A 105 5.87 -5.27 1.84
CA ASP A 105 5.33 -6.52 1.31
C ASP A 105 5.80 -6.72 -0.13
N VAL A 106 5.40 -7.82 -0.75
CA VAL A 106 5.73 -8.11 -2.15
C VAL A 106 4.44 -8.20 -2.96
N ASP A 107 4.36 -7.37 -3.99
CA ASP A 107 3.25 -7.31 -4.94
C ASP A 107 3.67 -7.93 -6.28
N TYR A 108 2.81 -8.80 -6.82
CA TYR A 108 2.99 -9.50 -8.11
C TYR A 108 1.94 -9.11 -9.17
N LYS A 109 1.13 -8.08 -8.94
CA LYS A 109 -0.03 -7.72 -9.81
C LYS A 109 0.33 -7.49 -11.28
N ILE A 110 1.54 -7.03 -11.57
CA ILE A 110 1.98 -6.72 -12.94
C ILE A 110 2.93 -7.78 -13.53
N GLY A 111 2.96 -8.98 -12.95
CA GLY A 111 3.71 -10.12 -13.48
C GLY A 111 5.18 -10.23 -13.01
N TYR A 112 5.67 -9.27 -12.22
CA TYR A 112 6.98 -9.33 -11.55
C TYR A 112 6.89 -8.77 -10.11
N PRO A 113 7.80 -9.19 -9.20
CA PRO A 113 7.76 -8.74 -7.82
C PRO A 113 8.11 -7.25 -7.69
N ARG A 114 7.30 -6.51 -6.90
CA ARG A 114 7.56 -5.14 -6.49
C ARG A 114 7.49 -5.03 -4.98
N SER A 115 8.34 -4.20 -4.39
CA SER A 115 8.26 -3.90 -2.96
C SER A 115 7.08 -2.97 -2.70
N GLU A 116 5.98 -3.54 -2.21
CA GLU A 116 4.78 -2.80 -1.82
C GLU A 116 5.00 -2.09 -0.48
N LEU A 117 4.45 -0.88 -0.34
CA LEU A 117 4.38 -0.14 0.91
C LEU A 117 2.94 -0.08 1.41
N LYS A 118 2.77 -0.41 2.69
CA LYS A 118 1.50 -0.33 3.42
C LYS A 118 1.66 0.49 4.69
N CYS A 119 0.57 1.04 5.18
CA CYS A 119 0.51 1.61 6.52
C CYS A 119 0.52 0.48 7.56
N ASN A 120 1.51 0.43 8.44
CA ASN A 120 1.64 -0.61 9.47
C ASN A 120 0.52 -0.57 10.53
N THR A 121 -0.22 0.55 10.61
CA THR A 121 -1.32 0.74 11.58
C THR A 121 -2.66 0.22 11.07
N CYS A 122 -2.97 0.33 9.77
CA CYS A 122 -4.28 -0.07 9.23
C CYS A 122 -4.21 -1.03 8.02
N GLY A 123 -3.00 -1.38 7.57
CA GLY A 123 -2.79 -2.25 6.43
C GLY A 123 -3.13 -1.61 5.07
N GLY A 124 -3.40 -0.31 5.03
CA GLY A 124 -3.75 0.38 3.80
C GLY A 124 -2.58 0.44 2.83
N HIS A 125 -2.83 0.08 1.55
CA HIS A 125 -1.84 0.21 0.48
C HIS A 125 -1.47 1.68 0.25
N LEU A 126 -0.18 1.99 0.23
CA LEU A 126 0.33 3.34 0.02
C LEU A 126 0.92 3.52 -1.38
N GLY A 127 1.69 2.56 -1.83
CA GLY A 127 2.46 2.60 -3.06
C GLY A 127 3.58 1.57 -3.08
N HIS A 128 4.72 1.92 -3.67
CA HIS A 128 5.85 0.99 -3.85
C HIS A 128 7.19 1.69 -3.60
N VAL A 129 8.21 0.87 -3.30
CA VAL A 129 9.61 1.33 -3.19
C VAL A 129 10.40 0.87 -4.40
N PHE A 130 11.20 1.79 -4.92
CA PHE A 130 12.14 1.57 -6.01
C PHE A 130 13.58 1.90 -5.58
N ASN A 131 14.57 1.36 -6.28
CA ASN A 131 16.00 1.58 -6.00
C ASN A 131 16.62 2.65 -6.93
N ASP A 132 15.81 3.57 -7.43
CA ASP A 132 16.17 4.64 -8.34
C ASP A 132 16.04 6.05 -7.70
N GLY A 133 16.08 6.10 -6.39
CA GLY A 133 16.05 7.33 -5.61
C GLY A 133 17.40 8.08 -5.58
N PRO A 134 17.47 9.21 -4.84
CA PRO A 134 18.65 10.04 -4.77
C PRO A 134 19.83 9.26 -4.14
N ARG A 135 20.93 9.11 -4.89
CA ARG A 135 22.12 8.33 -4.47
C ARG A 135 22.91 8.96 -3.34
N ASN A 136 22.76 10.26 -3.13
CA ASN A 136 23.39 11.00 -2.04
C ASN A 136 22.63 10.89 -0.70
N THR A 137 21.48 10.20 -0.68
CA THR A 137 20.71 9.87 0.52
C THR A 137 20.55 8.36 0.64
N THR A 138 19.35 7.83 0.57
CA THR A 138 19.09 6.40 0.75
C THR A 138 19.20 5.58 -0.54
N GLY A 139 19.18 6.21 -1.70
CA GLY A 139 19.04 5.53 -3.00
C GLY A 139 17.64 4.95 -3.23
N LYS A 140 16.72 5.14 -2.30
CA LYS A 140 15.35 4.66 -2.38
C LYS A 140 14.39 5.74 -2.87
N ARG A 141 13.36 5.33 -3.59
CA ARG A 141 12.22 6.16 -3.95
C ARG A 141 10.95 5.47 -3.46
N HIS A 142 10.37 6.00 -2.40
CA HIS A 142 9.03 5.67 -1.96
C HIS A 142 8.05 6.43 -2.85
N CYS A 143 7.40 5.75 -3.77
CA CYS A 143 6.44 6.30 -4.73
C CYS A 143 5.03 6.05 -4.20
N ILE A 144 4.37 7.11 -3.72
CA ILE A 144 3.17 6.99 -2.89
C ILE A 144 1.99 7.65 -3.60
N ASN A 145 0.82 6.99 -3.58
CA ASN A 145 -0.41 7.59 -4.10
C ASN A 145 -0.80 8.80 -3.25
N SER A 146 -1.05 9.93 -3.88
CA SER A 146 -1.56 11.13 -3.21
C SER A 146 -2.88 10.84 -2.48
N ALA A 147 -3.74 10.01 -3.08
CA ALA A 147 -5.02 9.59 -2.50
C ALA A 147 -4.88 8.74 -1.23
N ALA A 148 -3.72 8.11 -1.00
CA ALA A 148 -3.42 7.38 0.23
C ALA A 148 -2.98 8.29 1.39
N LEU A 149 -2.73 9.57 1.13
CA LEU A 149 -2.16 10.53 2.06
C LEU A 149 -3.13 11.67 2.36
N ALA A 150 -3.04 12.17 3.60
CA ALA A 150 -3.46 13.51 3.96
C ALA A 150 -2.21 14.32 4.37
N PHE A 151 -2.29 15.65 4.32
CA PHE A 151 -1.18 16.52 4.67
C PHE A 151 -1.56 17.42 5.85
N ILE A 152 -0.75 17.40 6.90
CA ILE A 152 -0.88 18.26 8.06
C ILE A 152 0.28 19.25 8.02
N PRO A 153 0.01 20.56 7.74
CA PRO A 153 1.05 21.57 7.78
C PRO A 153 1.54 21.77 9.22
N THR A 154 2.84 21.92 9.39
CA THR A 154 3.38 22.47 10.64
C THR A 154 3.35 23.98 10.53
N ASP A 155 2.78 24.64 11.55
CA ASP A 155 2.78 26.10 11.62
C ASP A 155 4.24 26.58 11.55
N GLU A 156 4.55 27.39 10.55
CA GLU A 156 5.79 28.15 10.56
C GLU A 156 5.72 29.06 11.78
N LYS A 157 6.50 28.78 12.81
CA LYS A 157 6.70 29.72 13.91
C LYS A 157 7.26 30.99 13.28
N LYS A 158 6.39 32.02 13.19
CA LYS A 158 6.79 33.39 12.86
C LYS A 158 7.79 33.92 13.90
#